data_8fad5b84df1a2aec9b20d5d680eb3ae8
#
_entry.id   8fad5b84df1a2aec9b20d5d680eb3ae8
#
_cell.length_a   1.000
_cell.length_b   1.000
_cell.length_c   1.000
_cell.angle_alpha   90.00
_cell.angle_beta   90.00
_cell.angle_gamma   90.00
#
_symmetry.space_group_name_H-M   'P 1'
#
loop_
_entity.id
_entity.type
_entity.pdbx_description
1 polymer ?
#
loop_
_entity_poly.entity_id
_entity_poly.type
_entity_poly.pdbx_seq_one_letter_code
_entity_poly.pdbx_strand_id
1 'polypeptide(L)'
;MRRSLEDRGVTIVYDAHVTHIDDEHDQVLVFAQVNGEEKRYPGHAVLVAVGRTPNTTGLNLEAAGIELNDRGGIKVDEHLRTTADNVWAMGDVTGGMQFTYIAYDDFRIVASDLLGDGSRTTKNRGAIPYCTFVHPPFARVGMTADEARKAGYSVQVYKLPAEKISQARILQDRWV
;
A
#
# COMPACT_ATOMS: atom_id res chain seq x y z
N MET A 1 12.82 2.39 -11.26
CA MET A 1 12.88 2.60 -9.81
C MET A 1 14.23 2.18 -9.22
N ARG A 2 14.61 0.90 -9.24
CA ARG A 2 15.90 0.41 -8.68
C ARG A 2 17.10 1.24 -9.12
N ARG A 3 17.38 1.32 -10.43
CA ARG A 3 18.50 2.09 -10.98
C ARG A 3 18.50 3.55 -10.52
N SER A 4 17.33 4.19 -10.50
CA SER A 4 17.20 5.59 -10.06
C SER A 4 17.60 5.80 -8.60
N LEU A 5 17.40 4.82 -7.73
CA LEU A 5 17.85 4.87 -6.34
C LEU A 5 19.36 4.58 -6.23
N GLU A 6 19.84 3.55 -6.94
CA GLU A 6 21.25 3.18 -6.96
C GLU A 6 22.14 4.31 -7.54
N ASP A 7 21.68 4.98 -8.61
CA ASP A 7 22.37 6.15 -9.20
C ASP A 7 22.46 7.35 -8.25
N ARG A 8 21.66 7.35 -7.18
CA ARG A 8 21.68 8.35 -6.10
C ARG A 8 22.44 7.89 -4.87
N GLY A 9 23.16 6.78 -4.96
CA GLY A 9 23.98 6.25 -3.87
C GLY A 9 23.22 5.39 -2.86
N VAL A 10 21.96 4.99 -3.15
CA VAL A 10 21.22 4.08 -2.28
C VAL A 10 21.67 2.66 -2.53
N THR A 11 22.12 1.99 -1.49
CA THR A 11 22.39 0.54 -1.51
C THR A 11 21.11 -0.23 -1.20
N ILE A 12 20.71 -1.14 -2.09
CA ILE A 12 19.52 -1.97 -1.90
C ILE A 12 19.97 -3.41 -1.63
N VAL A 13 19.58 -3.94 -0.48
CA VAL A 13 19.84 -5.33 -0.11
C VAL A 13 18.53 -6.10 -0.21
N TYR A 14 18.51 -7.13 -1.05
CA TYR A 14 17.34 -7.99 -1.25
C TYR A 14 17.43 -9.22 -0.34
N ASP A 15 16.27 -9.85 -0.13
CA ASP A 15 16.14 -11.09 0.67
C ASP A 15 16.80 -10.95 2.05
N ALA A 16 16.73 -9.73 2.61
CA ALA A 16 17.25 -9.39 3.92
C ALA A 16 16.12 -9.46 4.96
N HIS A 17 16.26 -10.35 5.93
CA HIS A 17 15.38 -10.45 7.08
C HIS A 17 16.02 -9.74 8.28
N VAL A 18 15.51 -8.55 8.63
CA VAL A 18 16.00 -7.78 9.79
C VAL A 18 15.64 -8.55 11.06
N THR A 19 16.64 -8.82 11.89
CA THR A 19 16.50 -9.58 13.14
C THR A 19 16.39 -8.68 14.36
N HIS A 20 17.25 -7.67 14.46
CA HIS A 20 17.24 -6.69 15.55
C HIS A 20 17.95 -5.41 15.16
N ILE A 21 17.81 -4.41 16.00
CA ILE A 21 18.45 -3.11 15.87
C ILE A 21 19.06 -2.77 17.22
N ASP A 22 20.36 -2.43 17.23
CA ASP A 22 21.08 -1.96 18.41
C ASP A 22 21.40 -0.47 18.27
N ASP A 23 21.32 0.24 19.38
CA ASP A 23 21.70 1.64 19.49
C ASP A 23 23.04 1.72 20.24
N GLU A 24 24.11 2.06 19.52
CA GLU A 24 25.47 2.17 20.05
C GLU A 24 25.92 3.64 20.07
N HIS A 25 25.55 4.38 21.11
CA HIS A 25 25.97 5.76 21.43
C HIS A 25 25.82 6.77 20.26
N ASP A 26 26.61 6.66 19.20
CA ASP A 26 26.63 7.59 18.06
C ASP A 26 26.16 6.97 16.74
N GLN A 27 25.82 5.69 16.75
CA GLN A 27 25.36 5.00 15.55
C GLN A 27 24.34 3.91 15.87
N VAL A 28 23.48 3.64 14.91
CA VAL A 28 22.50 2.55 14.97
C VAL A 28 23.01 1.41 14.10
N LEU A 29 23.00 0.19 14.63
CA LEU A 29 23.36 -1.03 13.90
C LEU A 29 22.10 -1.83 13.58
N VAL A 30 21.86 -2.06 12.31
CA VAL A 30 20.77 -2.95 11.85
C VAL A 30 21.38 -4.31 11.51
N PHE A 31 20.88 -5.36 12.13
CA PHE A 31 21.28 -6.75 11.86
C PHE A 31 20.25 -7.43 10.98
N ALA A 32 20.70 -8.14 9.97
CA ALA A 32 19.83 -8.86 9.06
C ALA A 32 20.44 -10.16 8.58
N GLN A 33 19.60 -11.19 8.44
CA GLN A 33 19.97 -12.42 7.74
C GLN A 33 19.85 -12.20 6.23
N VAL A 34 20.94 -12.40 5.51
CA VAL A 34 21.02 -12.29 4.06
C VAL A 34 21.68 -13.55 3.51
N ASN A 35 20.96 -14.35 2.73
CA ASN A 35 21.43 -15.64 2.21
C ASN A 35 21.93 -16.62 3.31
N GLY A 36 21.32 -16.57 4.50
CA GLY A 36 21.69 -17.45 5.63
C GLY A 36 22.86 -16.93 6.47
N GLU A 37 23.43 -15.79 6.15
CA GLU A 37 24.50 -15.14 6.93
C GLU A 37 23.98 -13.89 7.63
N GLU A 38 24.39 -13.67 8.86
CA GLU A 38 24.11 -12.43 9.57
C GLU A 38 25.04 -11.32 9.08
N LYS A 39 24.43 -10.19 8.67
CA LYS A 39 25.13 -8.99 8.24
C LYS A 39 24.75 -7.79 9.10
N ARG A 40 25.70 -6.88 9.28
CA ARG A 40 25.54 -5.63 10.03
C ARG A 40 25.58 -4.44 9.09
N TYR A 41 24.65 -3.52 9.30
CA TYR A 41 24.52 -2.28 8.52
C TYR A 41 24.55 -1.10 9.49
N PRO A 42 25.67 -0.37 9.59
CA PRO A 42 25.76 0.82 10.43
C PRO A 42 25.06 2.01 9.78
N GLY A 43 24.45 2.85 10.61
CA GLY A 43 23.81 4.10 10.20
C GLY A 43 23.74 5.10 11.33
N HIS A 44 23.41 6.36 11.02
CA HIS A 44 23.16 7.39 12.02
C HIS A 44 21.69 7.45 12.45
N ALA A 45 20.80 6.89 11.62
CA ALA A 45 19.38 6.78 11.89
C ALA A 45 18.77 5.60 11.15
N VAL A 46 17.67 5.08 11.65
CA VAL A 46 16.89 4.01 11.03
C VAL A 46 15.46 4.48 10.77
N LEU A 47 15.01 4.30 9.53
CA LEU A 47 13.60 4.46 9.16
C LEU A 47 12.95 3.08 9.08
N VAL A 48 12.04 2.80 10.01
CA VAL A 48 11.23 1.57 9.98
C VAL A 48 10.01 1.80 9.10
N ALA A 49 10.02 1.22 7.90
CA ALA A 49 8.96 1.37 6.90
C ALA A 49 8.43 0.00 6.42
N VAL A 50 8.28 -0.94 7.35
CA VAL A 50 7.94 -2.36 7.11
C VAL A 50 6.45 -2.65 6.97
N GLY A 51 5.62 -1.62 6.90
CA GLY A 51 4.17 -1.74 6.74
C GLY A 51 3.39 -1.05 7.85
N ARG A 52 2.08 -1.29 7.86
CA ARG A 52 1.13 -0.73 8.83
C ARG A 52 0.15 -1.80 9.27
N THR A 53 -0.23 -1.78 10.53
CA THR A 53 -1.30 -2.61 11.09
C THR A 53 -2.51 -1.73 11.39
N PRO A 54 -3.74 -2.25 11.25
CA PRO A 54 -4.93 -1.52 11.67
C PRO A 54 -4.85 -1.17 13.17
N ASN A 55 -5.20 0.07 13.51
CA ASN A 55 -5.21 0.50 14.90
C ASN A 55 -6.57 0.21 15.53
N THR A 56 -6.75 -1.02 16.00
CA THR A 56 -7.98 -1.53 16.61
C THR A 56 -7.86 -1.71 18.12
N THR A 57 -6.64 -1.57 18.68
CA THR A 57 -6.36 -1.74 20.10
C THR A 57 -7.01 -0.62 20.92
N GLY A 58 -7.66 -0.97 22.05
CA GLY A 58 -8.26 -0.01 22.97
C GLY A 58 -9.64 0.52 22.56
N LEU A 59 -10.20 0.07 21.43
CA LEU A 59 -11.54 0.47 20.97
C LEU A 59 -12.67 -0.35 21.61
N ASN A 60 -12.34 -1.37 22.40
CA ASN A 60 -13.31 -2.25 23.07
C ASN A 60 -14.34 -2.86 22.10
N LEU A 61 -13.88 -3.27 20.92
CA LEU A 61 -14.73 -3.73 19.80
C LEU A 61 -15.54 -4.97 20.15
N GLU A 62 -14.97 -5.88 20.95
CA GLU A 62 -15.63 -7.10 21.40
C GLU A 62 -16.90 -6.80 22.20
N ALA A 63 -16.85 -5.80 23.11
CA ALA A 63 -18.01 -5.37 23.89
C ALA A 63 -19.12 -4.77 23.01
N ALA A 64 -18.77 -4.26 21.84
CA ALA A 64 -19.71 -3.75 20.85
C ALA A 64 -20.19 -4.83 19.86
N GLY A 65 -19.74 -6.09 19.97
CA GLY A 65 -20.06 -7.17 19.04
C GLY A 65 -19.37 -7.04 17.67
N ILE A 66 -18.27 -6.28 17.59
CA ILE A 66 -17.54 -6.04 16.35
C ILE A 66 -16.38 -7.04 16.24
N GLU A 67 -16.41 -7.86 15.20
CA GLU A 67 -15.36 -8.83 14.89
C GLU A 67 -14.20 -8.21 14.12
N LEU A 68 -13.01 -8.80 14.32
CA LEU A 68 -11.83 -8.51 13.50
C LEU A 68 -11.66 -9.57 12.41
N ASN A 69 -11.02 -9.19 11.32
CA ASN A 69 -10.58 -10.10 10.29
C ASN A 69 -9.18 -10.66 10.59
N ASP A 70 -8.69 -11.61 9.77
CA ASP A 70 -7.39 -12.28 9.95
C ASP A 70 -6.18 -11.35 9.93
N ARG A 71 -6.34 -10.10 9.48
CA ARG A 71 -5.29 -9.07 9.46
C ARG A 71 -5.37 -8.10 10.65
N GLY A 72 -6.26 -8.35 11.60
CA GLY A 72 -6.49 -7.51 12.76
C GLY A 72 -7.28 -6.22 12.46
N GLY A 73 -7.84 -6.08 11.25
CA GLY A 73 -8.73 -4.99 10.89
C GLY A 73 -10.19 -5.31 11.25
N ILE A 74 -11.04 -4.29 11.33
CA ILE A 74 -12.46 -4.48 11.55
C ILE A 74 -13.05 -5.22 10.34
N LYS A 75 -13.75 -6.32 10.63
CA LYS A 75 -14.46 -7.12 9.60
C LYS A 75 -15.67 -6.35 9.10
N VAL A 76 -15.79 -6.21 7.78
CA VAL A 76 -16.88 -5.51 7.11
C VAL A 76 -17.41 -6.28 5.91
N ASP A 77 -18.64 -6.02 5.54
CA ASP A 77 -19.26 -6.48 4.31
C ASP A 77 -18.91 -5.55 3.11
N GLU A 78 -19.53 -5.76 1.96
CA GLU A 78 -19.31 -4.95 0.76
C GLU A 78 -19.84 -3.51 0.85
N HIS A 79 -20.72 -3.23 1.81
CA HIS A 79 -21.25 -1.89 2.13
C HIS A 79 -20.47 -1.24 3.30
N LEU A 80 -19.40 -1.87 3.77
CA LEU A 80 -18.59 -1.46 4.90
C LEU A 80 -19.33 -1.50 6.26
N ARG A 81 -20.39 -2.29 6.35
CA ARG A 81 -21.09 -2.57 7.61
C ARG A 81 -20.26 -3.56 8.42
N THR A 82 -20.14 -3.32 9.70
CA THR A 82 -19.48 -4.24 10.63
C THR A 82 -20.39 -5.41 11.00
N THR A 83 -19.95 -6.26 11.91
CA THR A 83 -20.79 -7.34 12.48
C THR A 83 -21.79 -6.82 13.52
N ALA A 84 -21.67 -5.58 14.00
CA ALA A 84 -22.62 -4.92 14.88
C ALA A 84 -23.63 -4.09 14.05
N ASP A 85 -24.89 -4.10 14.47
CA ASP A 85 -25.95 -3.35 13.83
C ASP A 85 -25.68 -1.83 13.90
N ASN A 86 -25.94 -1.13 12.78
CA ASN A 86 -25.80 0.31 12.65
C ASN A 86 -24.37 0.86 12.91
N VAL A 87 -23.37 0.02 12.66
CA VAL A 87 -21.95 0.41 12.78
C VAL A 87 -21.23 0.09 11.48
N TRP A 88 -20.53 1.08 10.94
CA TRP A 88 -19.69 0.97 9.75
C TRP A 88 -18.22 1.20 10.11
N ALA A 89 -17.32 0.61 9.35
CA ALA A 89 -15.90 0.88 9.45
C ALA A 89 -15.33 1.15 8.05
N MET A 90 -14.51 2.19 7.91
CA MET A 90 -13.96 2.63 6.62
C MET A 90 -12.49 3.02 6.74
N GLY A 91 -11.76 2.96 5.63
CA GLY A 91 -10.35 3.29 5.55
C GLY A 91 -9.43 2.25 6.18
N ASP A 92 -8.29 2.69 6.66
CA ASP A 92 -7.17 1.84 7.11
C ASP A 92 -7.55 0.85 8.23
N VAL A 93 -8.53 1.21 9.05
CA VAL A 93 -9.00 0.38 10.17
C VAL A 93 -9.60 -0.97 9.73
N THR A 94 -10.03 -1.08 8.48
CA THR A 94 -10.56 -2.33 7.92
C THR A 94 -9.47 -3.32 7.51
N GLY A 95 -8.18 -2.90 7.51
CA GLY A 95 -7.06 -3.72 7.07
C GLY A 95 -6.98 -3.95 5.56
N GLY A 96 -7.75 -3.20 4.78
CA GLY A 96 -7.76 -3.23 3.30
C GLY A 96 -6.61 -2.42 2.68
N MET A 97 -6.86 -1.84 1.52
CA MET A 97 -5.91 -0.95 0.86
C MET A 97 -5.79 0.39 1.58
N GLN A 98 -4.60 0.67 2.11
CA GLN A 98 -4.33 1.81 2.99
C GLN A 98 -3.90 3.06 2.19
N PHE A 99 -4.85 3.63 1.45
CA PHE A 99 -4.68 4.86 0.68
C PHE A 99 -5.75 5.88 1.05
N THR A 100 -5.38 7.14 1.11
CA THR A 100 -6.29 8.25 1.45
C THR A 100 -7.51 8.30 0.53
N TYR A 101 -7.32 8.09 -0.78
CA TYR A 101 -8.42 8.10 -1.74
C TYR A 101 -9.33 6.86 -1.63
N ILE A 102 -8.83 5.74 -1.09
CA ILE A 102 -9.66 4.57 -0.75
C ILE A 102 -10.54 4.91 0.45
N ALA A 103 -9.99 5.50 1.50
CA ALA A 103 -10.78 5.96 2.65
C ALA A 103 -11.87 6.95 2.23
N TYR A 104 -11.57 7.85 1.27
CA TYR A 104 -12.57 8.76 0.71
C TYR A 104 -13.62 8.07 -0.13
N ASP A 105 -13.27 7.03 -0.89
CA ASP A 105 -14.25 6.23 -1.62
C ASP A 105 -15.09 5.37 -0.69
N ASP A 106 -14.51 4.84 0.39
CA ASP A 106 -15.23 4.15 1.46
C ASP A 106 -16.31 5.07 2.08
N PHE A 107 -15.97 6.34 2.33
CA PHE A 107 -16.97 7.32 2.75
C PHE A 107 -18.16 7.39 1.78
N ARG A 108 -17.91 7.38 0.45
CA ARG A 108 -19.00 7.40 -0.54
C ARG A 108 -19.86 6.14 -0.49
N ILE A 109 -19.27 4.99 -0.19
CA ILE A 109 -20.00 3.73 -0.03
C ILE A 109 -20.90 3.82 1.20
N VAL A 110 -20.34 4.23 2.34
CA VAL A 110 -21.09 4.41 3.58
C VAL A 110 -22.20 5.46 3.43
N ALA A 111 -21.92 6.59 2.76
CA ALA A 111 -22.91 7.62 2.49
C ALA A 111 -24.04 7.10 1.57
N SER A 112 -23.73 6.30 0.55
CA SER A 112 -24.73 5.66 -0.31
C SER A 112 -25.62 4.69 0.48
N ASP A 113 -25.04 3.94 1.39
CA ASP A 113 -25.78 2.97 2.22
C ASP A 113 -26.67 3.64 3.26
N LEU A 114 -26.20 4.71 3.91
CA LEU A 114 -26.92 5.41 4.96
C LEU A 114 -27.97 6.40 4.48
N LEU A 115 -27.67 7.12 3.40
CA LEU A 115 -28.41 8.30 2.95
C LEU A 115 -28.97 8.17 1.54
N GLY A 116 -28.56 7.14 0.80
CA GLY A 116 -28.91 6.92 -0.60
C GLY A 116 -29.65 5.61 -0.85
N ASP A 117 -29.38 5.02 -1.98
CA ASP A 117 -30.00 3.78 -2.47
C ASP A 117 -29.19 2.51 -2.18
N GLY A 118 -28.03 2.65 -1.53
CA GLY A 118 -27.12 1.54 -1.24
C GLY A 118 -26.45 0.92 -2.48
N SER A 119 -26.50 1.57 -3.62
CA SER A 119 -25.99 0.99 -4.88
C SER A 119 -24.47 0.93 -4.95
N ARG A 120 -23.75 1.76 -4.18
CA ARG A 120 -22.28 1.71 -4.12
C ARG A 120 -21.79 0.66 -3.14
N THR A 121 -20.81 -0.13 -3.62
CA THR A 121 -20.15 -1.17 -2.81
C THR A 121 -18.66 -1.21 -3.10
N THR A 122 -17.90 -1.91 -2.25
CA THR A 122 -16.47 -2.18 -2.52
C THR A 122 -16.26 -2.99 -3.80
N LYS A 123 -17.23 -3.80 -4.22
CA LYS A 123 -17.17 -4.63 -5.44
C LYS A 123 -17.30 -3.81 -6.72
N ASN A 124 -18.04 -2.72 -6.71
CA ASN A 124 -18.23 -1.87 -7.89
C ASN A 124 -17.37 -0.60 -7.88
N ARG A 125 -16.33 -0.56 -7.07
CA ARG A 125 -15.39 0.55 -6.93
C ARG A 125 -14.66 0.91 -8.23
N GLY A 126 -14.50 -0.04 -9.13
CA GLY A 126 -13.76 0.16 -10.38
C GLY A 126 -12.23 0.02 -10.22
N ALA A 127 -11.51 0.51 -11.22
CA ALA A 127 -10.06 0.42 -11.24
C ALA A 127 -9.42 1.41 -10.24
N ILE A 128 -8.55 0.90 -9.39
CA ILE A 128 -7.89 1.68 -8.35
C ILE A 128 -6.56 2.22 -8.87
N PRO A 129 -6.37 3.55 -8.90
CA PRO A 129 -5.08 4.15 -9.19
C PRO A 129 -4.18 4.10 -7.95
N TYR A 130 -2.88 3.96 -8.14
CA TYR A 130 -1.91 4.26 -7.10
C TYR A 130 -0.61 4.84 -7.67
N CYS A 131 0.11 5.58 -6.84
CA CYS A 131 1.37 6.19 -7.19
C CYS A 131 2.39 5.97 -6.07
N THR A 132 3.63 5.62 -6.46
CA THR A 132 4.78 5.65 -5.58
C THR A 132 5.56 6.93 -5.88
N PHE A 133 5.70 7.80 -4.88
CA PHE A 133 6.33 9.11 -4.99
C PHE A 133 7.85 9.02 -4.91
N VAL A 134 8.44 8.30 -5.85
CA VAL A 134 9.88 8.25 -6.10
C VAL A 134 10.20 9.14 -7.28
N HIS A 135 11.48 9.36 -7.56
CA HIS A 135 11.88 10.08 -8.77
C HIS A 135 12.64 9.14 -9.72
N PRO A 136 12.12 8.90 -10.94
CA PRO A 136 10.81 9.36 -11.46
C PRO A 136 9.64 8.68 -10.74
N PRO A 137 8.46 9.31 -10.69
CA PRO A 137 7.29 8.71 -10.06
C PRO A 137 6.85 7.45 -10.82
N PHE A 138 6.36 6.48 -10.07
CA PHE A 138 5.76 5.28 -10.64
C PHE A 138 4.28 5.24 -10.31
N ALA A 139 3.44 5.22 -11.34
CA ALA A 139 1.99 5.16 -11.16
C ALA A 139 1.37 4.02 -11.96
N ARG A 140 0.25 3.50 -11.47
CA ARG A 140 -0.53 2.44 -12.13
C ARG A 140 -2.02 2.65 -11.90
N VAL A 141 -2.83 2.22 -12.86
CA VAL A 141 -4.28 2.09 -12.74
C VAL A 141 -4.69 0.71 -13.23
N GLY A 142 -5.49 0.01 -12.43
CA GLY A 142 -6.03 -1.29 -12.80
C GLY A 142 -4.98 -2.42 -12.82
N MET A 143 -5.25 -3.44 -13.62
CA MET A 143 -4.48 -4.69 -13.69
C MET A 143 -3.16 -4.52 -14.46
N THR A 144 -2.15 -5.27 -14.08
CA THR A 144 -0.99 -5.52 -14.94
C THR A 144 -1.37 -6.46 -16.09
N ALA A 145 -0.55 -6.50 -17.13
CA ALA A 145 -0.75 -7.44 -18.23
C ALA A 145 -0.78 -8.91 -17.75
N ASP A 146 0.03 -9.24 -16.75
CA ASP A 146 0.10 -10.60 -16.21
C ASP A 146 -1.11 -10.94 -15.33
N GLU A 147 -1.59 -10.00 -14.52
CA GLU A 147 -2.84 -10.15 -13.76
C GLU A 147 -4.03 -10.34 -14.71
N ALA A 148 -4.10 -9.55 -15.78
CA ALA A 148 -5.16 -9.65 -16.77
C ALA A 148 -5.14 -11.00 -17.52
N ARG A 149 -3.96 -11.49 -17.91
CA ARG A 149 -3.81 -12.82 -18.52
C ARG A 149 -4.23 -13.94 -17.57
N LYS A 150 -3.82 -13.87 -16.29
CA LYS A 150 -4.24 -14.83 -15.24
C LYS A 150 -5.75 -14.82 -15.03
N ALA A 151 -6.39 -13.68 -15.22
CA ALA A 151 -7.85 -13.52 -15.15
C ALA A 151 -8.57 -13.97 -16.45
N GLY A 152 -7.86 -14.49 -17.45
CA GLY A 152 -8.42 -15.03 -18.69
C GLY A 152 -8.66 -14.00 -19.81
N TYR A 153 -8.17 -12.76 -19.66
CA TYR A 153 -8.31 -11.75 -20.69
C TYR A 153 -7.28 -11.93 -21.82
N SER A 154 -7.71 -11.69 -23.07
CA SER A 154 -6.79 -11.50 -24.19
C SER A 154 -6.15 -10.11 -24.07
N VAL A 155 -4.82 -10.05 -24.00
CA VAL A 155 -4.10 -8.80 -23.68
C VAL A 155 -3.14 -8.44 -24.80
N GLN A 156 -3.30 -7.23 -25.35
CA GLN A 156 -2.30 -6.58 -26.19
C GLN A 156 -1.54 -5.54 -25.35
N VAL A 157 -0.21 -5.53 -25.41
CA VAL A 157 0.64 -4.63 -24.64
C VAL A 157 1.31 -3.64 -25.57
N TYR A 158 1.04 -2.36 -25.34
CA TYR A 158 1.70 -1.26 -26.03
C TYR A 158 2.63 -0.53 -25.06
N LYS A 159 3.84 -0.19 -25.52
CA LYS A 159 4.84 0.54 -24.74
C LYS A 159 5.26 1.79 -25.48
N LEU A 160 5.19 2.92 -24.78
CA LEU A 160 5.73 4.19 -25.26
C LEU A 160 6.86 4.61 -24.32
N PRO A 161 8.11 4.81 -24.82
CA PRO A 161 9.17 5.37 -24.00
C PRO A 161 8.79 6.74 -23.47
N ALA A 162 9.07 7.01 -22.18
CA ALA A 162 8.67 8.24 -21.51
C ALA A 162 9.25 9.50 -22.20
N GLU A 163 10.47 9.41 -22.72
CA GLU A 163 11.11 10.48 -23.53
C GLU A 163 10.31 10.93 -24.76
N LYS A 164 9.36 10.10 -25.23
CA LYS A 164 8.45 10.44 -26.35
C LYS A 164 7.18 11.15 -25.89
N ILE A 165 6.95 11.24 -24.58
CA ILE A 165 5.83 11.94 -23.96
C ILE A 165 6.18 13.43 -23.86
N SER A 166 5.30 14.30 -24.36
CA SER A 166 5.54 15.75 -24.39
C SER A 166 5.88 16.35 -23.03
N GLN A 167 5.18 15.88 -21.96
CA GLN A 167 5.43 16.32 -20.59
C GLN A 167 6.86 16.00 -20.12
N ALA A 168 7.36 14.80 -20.40
CA ALA A 168 8.72 14.38 -20.05
C ALA A 168 9.78 15.22 -20.79
N ARG A 169 9.50 15.56 -22.06
CA ARG A 169 10.39 16.42 -22.85
C ARG A 169 10.45 17.85 -22.32
N ILE A 170 9.33 18.39 -21.83
CA ILE A 170 9.28 19.72 -21.22
C ILE A 170 10.09 19.74 -19.92
N LEU A 171 9.98 18.72 -19.10
CA LEU A 171 10.72 18.61 -17.83
C LEU A 171 12.21 18.31 -18.02
N GLN A 172 12.66 17.99 -19.24
CA GLN A 172 14.03 17.57 -19.57
C GLN A 172 14.55 16.45 -18.65
N ASP A 173 13.65 15.65 -18.13
CA ASP A 173 13.98 14.58 -17.21
C ASP A 173 14.17 13.27 -18.00
N ARG A 174 15.38 12.72 -17.94
CA ARG A 174 15.71 11.45 -18.63
C ARG A 174 15.00 10.23 -18.06
N TRP A 175 14.35 10.38 -16.92
CA TRP A 175 13.76 9.29 -16.16
C TRP A 175 12.23 9.25 -16.19
N VAL A 176 11.60 10.21 -16.83
CA VAL A 176 10.12 10.25 -16.98
C VAL A 176 9.67 9.49 -18.21
#